data_ef821884d3d57a4c1c2fe6ada46e3128
#
_entry.id   ef821884d3d57a4c1c2fe6ada46e3128
#
_cell.length_a   1.000
_cell.length_b   1.000
_cell.length_c   1.000
_cell.angle_alpha   90.00
_cell.angle_beta   90.00
_cell.angle_gamma   90.00
#
_symmetry.space_group_name_H-M   'P 1'
#
loop_
_entity.id
_entity.type
_entity.pdbx_description
1 polymer ?
#
loop_
_entity_poly.entity_id
_entity_poly.type
_entity_poly.pdbx_seq_one_letter_code
_entity_poly.pdbx_strand_id
1 'polypeptide(L)'
;MRNNSPRFLWLFEILNFLINYDWFFWLIGKFNSRGWIKSVFLSYPANEEWERKYAYWFRIGSWKIRLSAFLRQNGKIVPMFTVFVRDEEFFKKANEEKLKEMIQRMEKIRQLLRADEKTFAGILPGLLAKRKLVDKTPEADITASIVAEAIELVKRQAGVTGEIPIVVLGGKGFIGRRVTDKLMVLQKSGVYVVDLNDRDKWPEEKARKIIINLARYDTIQLYYDALRPGDIVLNEAYPIPSPEVINKLKSLNCDCFHIVGVKATAFPRFIQGYEEGNPCCSAWNSRKKKVLIKELT
;
A
#
# COMPACT_ATOMS: atom_id res chain seq x y z
N MET A 1 18.79 -4.39 15.17
CA MET A 1 18.67 -4.08 13.72
C MET A 1 19.77 -4.82 12.96
N ARG A 2 19.46 -5.92 12.27
CA ARG A 2 20.46 -6.56 11.39
C ARG A 2 20.48 -5.75 10.10
N ASN A 3 21.54 -4.95 9.93
CA ASN A 3 21.83 -4.24 8.68
C ASN A 3 21.75 -5.23 7.51
N ASN A 4 21.03 -4.85 6.46
CA ASN A 4 21.15 -5.56 5.19
C ASN A 4 22.63 -5.60 4.85
N SER A 5 23.19 -6.80 4.81
CA SER A 5 24.62 -7.00 4.57
C SER A 5 24.99 -6.33 3.24
N PRO A 6 26.05 -5.53 3.17
CA PRO A 6 26.51 -4.92 1.91
C PRO A 6 26.78 -5.94 0.79
N ARG A 7 26.80 -7.22 1.12
CA ARG A 7 27.05 -8.35 0.19
C ARG A 7 26.02 -8.49 -0.93
N PHE A 8 24.81 -7.93 -0.80
CA PHE A 8 23.77 -8.06 -1.84
C PHE A 8 23.60 -6.80 -2.68
N LEU A 9 24.23 -5.69 -2.31
CA LEU A 9 24.10 -4.41 -3.04
C LEU A 9 24.61 -4.54 -4.47
N TRP A 10 25.77 -5.18 -4.66
CA TRP A 10 26.36 -5.39 -5.97
C TRP A 10 25.46 -6.19 -6.93
N LEU A 11 24.67 -7.14 -6.40
CA LEU A 11 23.70 -7.87 -7.22
C LEU A 11 22.65 -6.96 -7.82
N PHE A 12 22.08 -6.05 -7.01
CA PHE A 12 21.11 -5.08 -7.50
C PHE A 12 21.72 -4.06 -8.46
N GLU A 13 22.99 -3.71 -8.30
CA GLU A 13 23.71 -2.86 -9.26
C GLU A 13 23.88 -3.54 -10.62
N ILE A 14 24.32 -4.81 -10.64
CA ILE A 14 24.40 -5.59 -11.88
C ILE A 14 23.02 -5.73 -12.52
N LEU A 15 22.00 -6.09 -11.73
CA LEU A 15 20.65 -6.19 -12.24
C LEU A 15 20.18 -4.85 -12.79
N ASN A 16 20.44 -3.73 -12.10
CA ASN A 16 20.08 -2.38 -12.55
C ASN A 16 20.87 -1.91 -13.78
N PHE A 17 22.05 -2.43 -14.00
CA PHE A 17 22.76 -2.24 -15.27
C PHE A 17 22.03 -3.01 -16.39
N LEU A 18 21.68 -4.28 -16.17
CA LEU A 18 21.02 -5.12 -17.15
C LEU A 18 19.60 -4.66 -17.50
N ILE A 19 18.83 -4.13 -16.56
CA ILE A 19 17.44 -3.66 -16.79
C ILE A 19 17.36 -2.41 -17.70
N ASN A 20 18.48 -1.76 -18.02
CA ASN A 20 18.49 -0.73 -19.05
C ASN A 20 18.26 -1.32 -20.44
N TYR A 21 18.46 -2.64 -20.61
CA TYR A 21 18.37 -3.32 -21.89
C TYR A 21 17.10 -4.17 -21.97
N ASP A 22 16.27 -3.93 -22.95
CA ASP A 22 15.00 -4.62 -23.16
C ASP A 22 15.17 -6.12 -23.40
N TRP A 23 16.28 -6.54 -24.02
CA TRP A 23 16.56 -7.96 -24.27
C TRP A 23 16.63 -8.77 -22.97
N PHE A 24 17.09 -8.18 -21.87
CA PHE A 24 17.16 -8.85 -20.57
C PHE A 24 15.76 -9.21 -20.06
N PHE A 25 14.83 -8.26 -20.08
CA PHE A 25 13.44 -8.52 -19.70
C PHE A 25 12.75 -9.50 -20.65
N TRP A 26 13.01 -9.38 -21.96
CA TRP A 26 12.47 -10.29 -22.96
C TRP A 26 12.97 -11.72 -22.72
N LEU A 27 14.26 -11.92 -22.41
CA LEU A 27 14.81 -13.22 -22.08
C LEU A 27 14.13 -13.82 -20.85
N ILE A 28 14.01 -13.06 -19.76
CA ILE A 28 13.28 -13.51 -18.56
C ILE A 28 11.82 -13.86 -18.90
N GLY A 29 11.17 -13.03 -19.70
CA GLY A 29 9.78 -13.24 -20.12
C GLY A 29 9.57 -14.51 -20.95
N LYS A 30 10.57 -14.95 -21.73
CA LYS A 30 10.52 -16.25 -22.41
C LYS A 30 10.41 -17.41 -21.42
N PHE A 31 11.12 -17.33 -20.31
CA PHE A 31 11.07 -18.33 -19.24
C PHE A 31 9.83 -18.17 -18.34
N ASN A 32 9.11 -17.04 -18.42
CA ASN A 32 7.89 -16.81 -17.66
C ASN A 32 6.64 -17.50 -18.26
N SER A 33 6.80 -18.50 -19.12
CA SER A 33 5.67 -19.23 -19.74
C SER A 33 4.70 -19.84 -18.73
N ARG A 34 5.18 -20.20 -17.53
CA ARG A 34 4.37 -20.69 -16.40
C ARG A 34 3.78 -19.60 -15.52
N GLY A 35 3.93 -18.31 -15.87
CA GLY A 35 3.41 -17.18 -15.11
C GLY A 35 3.93 -17.11 -13.66
N TRP A 36 5.21 -17.36 -13.46
CA TRP A 36 5.82 -17.22 -12.13
C TRP A 36 6.08 -15.77 -11.75
N ILE A 37 6.30 -14.87 -12.74
CA ILE A 37 6.20 -13.41 -12.55
C ILE A 37 4.77 -13.02 -12.84
N LYS A 38 4.04 -12.58 -11.81
CA LYS A 38 2.60 -12.34 -11.93
C LYS A 38 2.28 -10.88 -12.19
N SER A 39 2.99 -9.98 -11.54
CA SER A 39 2.81 -8.54 -11.62
C SER A 39 4.16 -7.85 -11.59
N VAL A 40 4.22 -6.61 -12.02
CA VAL A 40 5.34 -5.69 -11.79
C VAL A 40 4.83 -4.54 -10.92
N PHE A 41 5.57 -4.19 -9.89
CA PHE A 41 5.16 -3.19 -8.91
C PHE A 41 6.10 -1.99 -8.93
N LEU A 42 5.55 -0.78 -9.04
CA LEU A 42 6.30 0.46 -8.96
C LEU A 42 6.03 1.16 -7.64
N SER A 43 7.09 1.44 -6.91
CA SER A 43 7.08 2.18 -5.66
C SER A 43 7.89 3.46 -5.73
N TYR A 44 7.81 4.26 -4.68
CA TYR A 44 8.59 5.47 -4.47
C TYR A 44 8.87 5.65 -2.97
N PRO A 45 9.88 6.45 -2.58
CA PRO A 45 10.17 6.70 -1.18
C PRO A 45 9.03 7.44 -0.47
N ALA A 46 8.46 6.80 0.55
CA ALA A 46 7.43 7.40 1.37
C ALA A 46 8.00 8.17 2.59
N ASN A 47 9.24 7.83 2.99
CA ASN A 47 9.97 8.47 4.09
C ASN A 47 11.47 8.19 3.97
N GLU A 48 12.28 8.81 4.86
CA GLU A 48 13.73 8.65 4.89
C GLU A 48 14.18 7.21 5.21
N GLU A 49 13.42 6.44 5.99
CA GLU A 49 13.74 5.04 6.27
C GLU A 49 13.69 4.23 4.99
N TRP A 50 12.66 4.48 4.17
CA TRP A 50 12.50 3.87 2.87
C TRP A 50 13.65 4.25 1.93
N GLU A 51 13.99 5.54 1.88
CA GLU A 51 15.13 6.04 1.10
C GLU A 51 16.42 5.33 1.52
N ARG A 52 16.74 5.30 2.81
CA ARG A 52 17.95 4.64 3.33
C ARG A 52 18.03 3.16 3.00
N LYS A 53 16.90 2.46 2.95
CA LYS A 53 16.86 1.02 2.69
C LYS A 53 16.99 0.65 1.23
N TYR A 54 16.40 1.42 0.32
CA TYR A 54 16.28 1.04 -1.09
C TYR A 54 16.98 2.00 -2.06
N ALA A 55 17.35 3.22 -1.62
CA ALA A 55 18.04 4.17 -2.49
C ALA A 55 19.47 3.75 -2.80
N TYR A 56 20.11 3.02 -1.89
CA TYR A 56 21.50 2.61 -2.01
C TYR A 56 22.41 3.79 -2.49
N TRP A 57 22.94 3.69 -3.72
CA TRP A 57 23.75 4.71 -4.37
C TRP A 57 22.94 5.64 -5.29
N PHE A 58 21.62 5.50 -5.32
CA PHE A 58 20.78 6.28 -6.24
C PHE A 58 20.52 7.68 -5.68
N ARG A 59 20.64 8.68 -6.56
CA ARG A 59 20.35 10.07 -6.19
C ARG A 59 18.83 10.23 -6.02
N ILE A 60 18.43 10.79 -4.89
CA ILE A 60 17.09 11.29 -4.67
C ILE A 60 16.78 12.34 -5.73
N GLY A 61 15.54 12.33 -6.26
CA GLY A 61 15.14 13.17 -7.40
C GLY A 61 15.28 12.49 -8.76
N SER A 62 15.77 11.23 -8.81
CA SER A 62 15.89 10.49 -10.06
C SER A 62 14.57 9.85 -10.49
N TRP A 63 14.12 10.17 -11.68
CA TRP A 63 12.95 9.54 -12.33
C TRP A 63 13.29 8.19 -13.01
N LYS A 64 14.55 7.80 -12.98
CA LYS A 64 14.97 6.52 -13.55
C LYS A 64 14.45 5.36 -12.71
N ILE A 65 13.70 4.46 -13.34
CA ILE A 65 13.18 3.25 -12.72
C ILE A 65 14.35 2.31 -12.38
N ARG A 66 14.37 1.81 -11.15
CA ARG A 66 15.37 0.90 -10.63
C ARG A 66 14.71 -0.32 -9.99
N LEU A 67 15.27 -1.50 -10.19
CA LEU A 67 14.88 -2.69 -9.46
C LEU A 67 15.38 -2.57 -8.01
N SER A 68 14.48 -2.68 -7.05
CA SER A 68 14.78 -2.46 -5.62
C SER A 68 14.53 -3.70 -4.77
N ALA A 69 13.60 -4.56 -5.16
CA ALA A 69 13.32 -5.79 -4.44
C ALA A 69 12.59 -6.83 -5.32
N PHE A 70 12.54 -8.05 -4.81
CA PHE A 70 11.65 -9.10 -5.29
C PHE A 70 10.68 -9.45 -4.17
N LEU A 71 9.40 -9.41 -4.47
CA LEU A 71 8.34 -9.82 -3.57
C LEU A 71 7.87 -11.23 -3.99
N ARG A 72 7.63 -12.10 -3.01
CA ARG A 72 7.16 -13.46 -3.28
C ARG A 72 5.88 -13.71 -2.51
N GLN A 73 4.77 -13.92 -3.25
CA GLN A 73 3.45 -14.20 -2.72
C GLN A 73 2.92 -15.49 -3.36
N ASN A 74 2.54 -16.49 -2.55
CA ASN A 74 1.98 -17.77 -3.03
C ASN A 74 2.81 -18.42 -4.14
N GLY A 75 4.15 -18.43 -3.99
CA GLY A 75 5.07 -19.02 -4.96
C GLY A 75 5.30 -18.20 -6.24
N LYS A 76 4.62 -17.07 -6.41
CA LYS A 76 4.81 -16.14 -7.53
C LYS A 76 5.70 -14.98 -7.12
N ILE A 77 6.37 -14.40 -8.10
CA ILE A 77 7.29 -13.27 -7.92
C ILE A 77 6.66 -11.99 -8.46
N VAL A 78 6.86 -10.91 -7.75
CA VAL A 78 6.54 -9.55 -8.15
C VAL A 78 7.83 -8.72 -8.04
N PRO A 79 8.53 -8.43 -9.15
CA PRO A 79 9.63 -7.49 -9.13
C PRO A 79 9.15 -6.12 -8.71
N MET A 80 9.78 -5.54 -7.67
CA MET A 80 9.52 -4.19 -7.22
C MET A 80 10.53 -3.23 -7.84
N PHE A 81 10.01 -2.31 -8.60
CA PHE A 81 10.76 -1.19 -9.15
C PHE A 81 10.51 0.06 -8.33
N THR A 82 11.45 0.99 -8.35
CA THR A 82 11.35 2.25 -7.61
C THR A 82 11.85 3.40 -8.46
N VAL A 83 11.14 4.54 -8.37
CA VAL A 83 11.65 5.85 -8.74
C VAL A 83 12.00 6.61 -7.47
N PHE A 84 13.14 7.31 -7.44
CA PHE A 84 13.64 7.98 -6.24
C PHE A 84 13.24 9.45 -6.21
N VAL A 85 11.95 9.71 -6.39
CA VAL A 85 11.33 11.03 -6.27
C VAL A 85 10.27 11.00 -5.17
N ARG A 86 10.14 12.10 -4.45
CA ARG A 86 9.11 12.25 -3.41
C ARG A 86 7.75 12.46 -4.04
N ASP A 87 6.70 12.18 -3.30
CA ASP A 87 5.30 12.26 -3.73
C ASP A 87 4.92 13.65 -4.26
N GLU A 88 5.45 14.72 -3.69
CA GLU A 88 5.25 16.12 -4.11
C GLU A 88 5.64 16.35 -5.58
N GLU A 89 6.68 15.66 -6.05
CA GLU A 89 7.16 15.79 -7.43
C GLU A 89 6.15 15.27 -8.46
N PHE A 90 5.33 14.29 -8.09
CA PHE A 90 4.31 13.75 -8.99
C PHE A 90 3.18 14.75 -9.27
N PHE A 91 2.94 15.71 -8.38
CA PHE A 91 1.90 16.73 -8.57
C PHE A 91 2.34 17.88 -9.48
N LYS A 92 3.63 18.10 -9.65
CA LYS A 92 4.16 19.20 -10.46
C LYS A 92 3.84 19.01 -11.94
N LYS A 93 3.21 19.99 -12.58
CA LYS A 93 2.93 19.98 -14.03
C LYS A 93 4.21 19.84 -14.86
N ALA A 94 5.30 20.47 -14.43
CA ALA A 94 6.61 20.39 -15.09
C ALA A 94 7.17 18.97 -15.20
N ASN A 95 6.67 18.03 -14.39
CA ASN A 95 7.10 16.63 -14.39
C ASN A 95 6.12 15.68 -15.12
N GLU A 96 5.12 16.21 -15.82
CA GLU A 96 4.08 15.38 -16.47
C GLU A 96 4.67 14.44 -17.54
N GLU A 97 5.58 14.92 -18.36
CA GLU A 97 6.25 14.08 -19.38
C GLU A 97 7.09 12.97 -18.73
N LYS A 98 7.83 13.28 -17.67
CA LYS A 98 8.60 12.27 -16.92
C LYS A 98 7.67 11.21 -16.31
N LEU A 99 6.49 11.61 -15.86
CA LEU A 99 5.49 10.68 -15.34
C LEU A 99 4.96 9.76 -16.45
N LYS A 100 4.67 10.29 -17.63
CA LYS A 100 4.27 9.50 -18.81
C LYS A 100 5.36 8.51 -19.22
N GLU A 101 6.60 8.97 -19.34
CA GLU A 101 7.76 8.11 -19.67
C GLU A 101 7.91 6.96 -18.66
N MET A 102 7.78 7.27 -17.37
CA MET A 102 7.82 6.28 -16.28
C MET A 102 6.74 5.20 -16.47
N ILE A 103 5.49 5.60 -16.77
CA ILE A 103 4.38 4.68 -16.98
C ILE A 103 4.59 3.83 -18.22
N GLN A 104 5.02 4.44 -19.32
CA GLN A 104 5.34 3.74 -20.56
C GLN A 104 6.46 2.71 -20.34
N ARG A 105 7.49 3.07 -19.58
CA ARG A 105 8.56 2.15 -19.22
C ARG A 105 8.05 0.98 -18.40
N MET A 106 7.21 1.21 -17.40
CA MET A 106 6.60 0.13 -16.61
C MET A 106 5.71 -0.78 -17.46
N GLU A 107 4.95 -0.22 -18.40
CA GLU A 107 4.14 -1.03 -19.32
C GLU A 107 5.03 -1.89 -20.22
N LYS A 108 6.10 -1.34 -20.75
CA LYS A 108 7.07 -2.09 -21.57
C LYS A 108 7.72 -3.22 -20.77
N ILE A 109 8.13 -2.97 -19.53
CA ILE A 109 8.68 -3.99 -18.62
C ILE A 109 7.65 -5.10 -18.38
N ARG A 110 6.39 -4.76 -18.10
CA ARG A 110 5.30 -5.72 -17.92
C ARG A 110 5.15 -6.63 -19.14
N GLN A 111 5.09 -6.04 -20.33
CA GLN A 111 4.93 -6.79 -21.58
C GLN A 111 6.13 -7.72 -21.86
N LEU A 112 7.35 -7.21 -21.71
CA LEU A 112 8.57 -7.98 -21.92
C LEU A 112 8.69 -9.14 -20.94
N LEU A 113 8.33 -8.96 -19.68
CA LEU A 113 8.29 -9.99 -18.64
C LEU A 113 7.09 -10.94 -18.80
N ARG A 114 6.14 -10.64 -19.68
CA ARG A 114 4.86 -11.35 -19.80
C ARG A 114 4.12 -11.45 -18.47
N ALA A 115 4.16 -10.37 -17.69
CA ALA A 115 3.41 -10.26 -16.44
C ALA A 115 1.97 -9.86 -16.76
N ASP A 116 1.01 -10.34 -15.95
CA ASP A 116 -0.41 -10.08 -16.17
C ASP A 116 -0.74 -8.62 -15.88
N GLU A 117 -0.17 -8.05 -14.81
CA GLU A 117 -0.53 -6.76 -14.26
C GLU A 117 0.69 -5.88 -14.01
N LYS A 118 0.46 -4.57 -13.95
CA LYS A 118 1.34 -3.58 -13.33
C LYS A 118 0.56 -2.86 -12.25
N THR A 119 1.20 -2.59 -11.13
CA THR A 119 0.60 -1.94 -9.96
C THR A 119 1.49 -0.82 -9.46
N PHE A 120 0.90 0.14 -8.76
CA PHE A 120 1.55 1.36 -8.31
C PHE A 120 1.32 1.61 -6.82
N ALA A 121 2.35 2.14 -6.14
CA ALA A 121 2.28 2.41 -4.71
C ALA A 121 1.56 3.72 -4.39
N GLY A 122 0.98 3.78 -3.20
CA GLY A 122 0.55 4.98 -2.50
C GLY A 122 -0.40 5.86 -3.31
N ILE A 123 0.01 7.10 -3.58
CA ILE A 123 -0.83 8.09 -4.28
C ILE A 123 -0.90 7.89 -5.80
N LEU A 124 0.06 7.13 -6.37
CA LEU A 124 0.18 7.00 -7.83
C LEU A 124 -1.10 6.48 -8.49
N PRO A 125 -1.79 5.41 -8.02
CA PRO A 125 -2.99 4.93 -8.68
C PRO A 125 -4.05 6.03 -8.87
N GLY A 126 -4.32 6.79 -7.82
CA GLY A 126 -5.30 7.88 -7.85
C GLY A 126 -4.89 9.05 -8.75
N LEU A 127 -3.61 9.43 -8.70
CA LEU A 127 -3.06 10.48 -9.54
C LEU A 127 -3.11 10.11 -11.03
N LEU A 128 -2.68 8.89 -11.36
CA LEU A 128 -2.61 8.40 -12.73
C LEU A 128 -4.01 8.25 -13.35
N ALA A 129 -4.96 7.72 -12.59
CA ALA A 129 -6.36 7.63 -13.02
C ALA A 129 -6.98 9.02 -13.24
N LYS A 130 -6.75 9.96 -12.30
CA LYS A 130 -7.24 11.35 -12.43
C LYS A 130 -6.70 12.06 -13.67
N ARG A 131 -5.44 11.79 -14.03
CA ARG A 131 -4.79 12.35 -15.25
C ARG A 131 -5.05 11.53 -16.51
N LYS A 132 -5.84 10.46 -16.43
CA LYS A 132 -6.12 9.55 -17.56
C LYS A 132 -4.86 8.95 -18.19
N LEU A 133 -3.84 8.68 -17.37
CA LEU A 133 -2.57 8.08 -17.80
C LEU A 133 -2.59 6.55 -17.69
N VAL A 134 -3.59 6.00 -17.03
CA VAL A 134 -3.85 4.56 -16.93
C VAL A 134 -5.35 4.30 -17.03
N ASP A 135 -5.73 3.22 -17.71
CA ASP A 135 -7.12 2.81 -17.87
C ASP A 135 -7.63 1.98 -16.69
N LYS A 136 -6.72 1.27 -16.04
CA LYS A 136 -7.02 0.34 -14.94
C LYS A 136 -6.07 0.55 -13.77
N THR A 137 -6.61 0.40 -12.58
CA THR A 137 -5.89 0.46 -11.30
C THR A 137 -6.25 -0.75 -10.45
N PRO A 138 -5.80 -1.98 -10.83
CA PRO A 138 -6.19 -3.21 -10.16
C PRO A 138 -5.80 -3.21 -8.68
N GLU A 139 -4.71 -2.54 -8.32
CA GLU A 139 -4.24 -2.39 -6.94
C GLU A 139 -5.28 -1.72 -6.03
N ALA A 140 -6.11 -0.82 -6.56
CA ALA A 140 -7.13 -0.14 -5.78
C ALA A 140 -8.26 -1.09 -5.36
N ASP A 141 -8.69 -1.97 -6.27
CA ASP A 141 -9.73 -2.97 -5.99
C ASP A 141 -9.18 -4.09 -5.09
N ILE A 142 -7.91 -4.45 -5.27
CA ILE A 142 -7.22 -5.41 -4.42
C ILE A 142 -7.10 -4.85 -3.00
N THR A 143 -6.68 -3.59 -2.84
CA THR A 143 -6.60 -2.90 -1.56
C THR A 143 -7.96 -2.86 -0.87
N ALA A 144 -9.03 -2.48 -1.57
CA ALA A 144 -10.38 -2.48 -1.01
C ALA A 144 -10.81 -3.87 -0.52
N SER A 145 -10.43 -4.93 -1.24
CA SER A 145 -10.70 -6.30 -0.83
C SER A 145 -9.89 -6.72 0.40
N ILE A 146 -8.64 -6.28 0.51
CA ILE A 146 -7.78 -6.55 1.67
C ILE A 146 -8.30 -5.83 2.90
N VAL A 147 -8.70 -4.56 2.76
CA VAL A 147 -9.28 -3.77 3.86
C VAL A 147 -10.55 -4.44 4.38
N ALA A 148 -11.46 -4.86 3.50
CA ALA A 148 -12.68 -5.55 3.92
C ALA A 148 -12.39 -6.85 4.68
N GLU A 149 -11.41 -7.65 4.22
CA GLU A 149 -10.99 -8.88 4.91
C GLU A 149 -10.29 -8.57 6.26
N ALA A 150 -9.51 -7.48 6.33
CA ALA A 150 -8.86 -7.03 7.56
C ALA A 150 -9.88 -6.61 8.63
N ILE A 151 -10.99 -5.97 8.25
CA ILE A 151 -12.08 -5.64 9.17
C ILE A 151 -12.64 -6.91 9.82
N GLU A 152 -12.89 -7.95 9.03
CA GLU A 152 -13.40 -9.22 9.58
C GLU A 152 -12.37 -9.93 10.48
N LEU A 153 -11.06 -9.75 10.20
CA LEU A 153 -10.01 -10.25 11.08
C LEU A 153 -10.00 -9.48 12.41
N VAL A 154 -10.09 -8.16 12.37
CA VAL A 154 -10.13 -7.32 13.57
C VAL A 154 -11.38 -7.60 14.40
N LYS A 155 -12.57 -7.73 13.78
CA LYS A 155 -13.79 -8.13 14.48
C LYS A 155 -13.58 -9.41 15.28
N ARG A 156 -13.00 -10.44 14.65
CA ARG A 156 -12.73 -11.73 15.33
C ARG A 156 -11.74 -11.59 16.49
N GLN A 157 -10.64 -10.82 16.30
CA GLN A 157 -9.65 -10.63 17.36
C GLN A 157 -10.21 -9.82 18.53
N ALA A 158 -11.05 -8.84 18.26
CA ALA A 158 -11.67 -7.99 19.27
C ALA A 158 -12.95 -8.58 19.87
N GLY A 159 -13.31 -9.83 19.52
CA GLY A 159 -14.50 -10.50 20.04
C GLY A 159 -15.82 -9.82 19.65
N VAL A 160 -15.84 -9.08 18.53
CA VAL A 160 -17.05 -8.40 18.04
C VAL A 160 -17.94 -9.41 17.33
N THR A 161 -19.15 -9.59 17.87
CA THR A 161 -20.20 -10.41 17.26
C THR A 161 -21.29 -9.50 16.70
N GLY A 162 -21.61 -9.69 15.41
CA GLY A 162 -22.65 -8.90 14.73
C GLY A 162 -22.15 -7.66 14.00
N GLU A 163 -23.09 -6.81 13.60
CA GLU A 163 -22.79 -5.56 12.91
C GLU A 163 -22.25 -4.51 13.89
N ILE A 164 -21.25 -3.78 13.45
CA ILE A 164 -20.63 -2.68 14.19
C ILE A 164 -20.48 -1.48 13.26
N PRO A 165 -20.75 -0.25 13.71
CA PRO A 165 -20.54 0.94 12.89
C PRO A 165 -19.10 1.03 12.38
N ILE A 166 -18.93 1.38 11.11
CA ILE A 166 -17.64 1.53 10.46
C ILE A 166 -17.49 2.98 9.99
N VAL A 167 -16.45 3.66 10.45
CA VAL A 167 -16.08 5.01 10.02
C VAL A 167 -14.91 4.89 9.04
N VAL A 168 -15.07 5.40 7.84
CA VAL A 168 -14.03 5.40 6.80
C VAL A 168 -13.43 6.80 6.72
N LEU A 169 -12.28 7.01 7.35
CA LEU A 169 -11.50 8.26 7.24
C LEU A 169 -10.77 8.29 5.89
N GLY A 170 -10.95 9.40 5.15
CA GLY A 170 -10.46 9.51 3.78
C GLY A 170 -11.35 8.77 2.77
N GLY A 171 -12.60 8.50 3.12
CA GLY A 171 -13.53 7.72 2.31
C GLY A 171 -13.90 8.35 0.98
N LYS A 172 -13.72 9.67 0.79
CA LYS A 172 -13.87 10.35 -0.50
C LYS A 172 -12.64 10.23 -1.40
N GLY A 173 -11.50 9.76 -0.86
CA GLY A 173 -10.28 9.52 -1.60
C GLY A 173 -10.42 8.41 -2.64
N PHE A 174 -9.39 8.24 -3.48
CA PHE A 174 -9.40 7.27 -4.57
C PHE A 174 -9.59 5.83 -4.10
N ILE A 175 -8.85 5.42 -3.08
CA ILE A 175 -9.00 4.09 -2.44
C ILE A 175 -10.24 4.08 -1.54
N GLY A 176 -10.47 5.17 -0.80
CA GLY A 176 -11.58 5.30 0.14
C GLY A 176 -12.93 5.02 -0.46
N ARG A 177 -13.22 5.55 -1.66
CA ARG A 177 -14.50 5.28 -2.36
C ARG A 177 -14.68 3.79 -2.65
N ARG A 178 -13.64 3.10 -3.15
CA ARG A 178 -13.71 1.66 -3.43
C ARG A 178 -13.91 0.83 -2.16
N VAL A 179 -13.25 1.22 -1.07
CA VAL A 179 -13.46 0.59 0.23
C VAL A 179 -14.90 0.82 0.70
N THR A 180 -15.38 2.06 0.65
CA THR A 180 -16.74 2.42 1.04
C THR A 180 -17.77 1.66 0.23
N ASP A 181 -17.67 1.66 -1.11
CA ASP A 181 -18.60 0.94 -1.99
C ASP A 181 -18.63 -0.55 -1.66
N LYS A 182 -17.46 -1.15 -1.43
CA LYS A 182 -17.36 -2.55 -1.07
C LYS A 182 -17.97 -2.85 0.29
N LEU A 183 -17.77 -1.99 1.28
CA LEU A 183 -18.36 -2.15 2.61
C LEU A 183 -19.88 -1.99 2.60
N MET A 184 -20.39 -1.03 1.83
CA MET A 184 -21.85 -0.84 1.67
C MET A 184 -22.54 -2.06 1.05
N VAL A 185 -21.83 -2.81 0.21
CA VAL A 185 -22.36 -4.08 -0.34
C VAL A 185 -22.31 -5.21 0.69
N LEU A 186 -21.28 -5.26 1.54
CA LEU A 186 -21.09 -6.32 2.51
C LEU A 186 -21.89 -6.08 3.81
N GLN A 187 -22.10 -4.83 4.18
CA GLN A 187 -22.77 -4.41 5.41
C GLN A 187 -23.96 -3.52 5.05
N LYS A 188 -25.15 -3.90 5.44
CA LYS A 188 -26.41 -3.22 5.03
C LYS A 188 -26.57 -1.83 5.62
N SER A 189 -25.92 -1.53 6.75
CA SER A 189 -26.05 -0.26 7.48
C SER A 189 -24.77 0.08 8.26
N GLY A 190 -24.66 1.31 8.74
CA GLY A 190 -23.59 1.71 9.67
C GLY A 190 -22.22 1.96 9.02
N VAL A 191 -22.15 2.29 7.73
CA VAL A 191 -20.92 2.77 7.09
C VAL A 191 -20.96 4.29 6.94
N TYR A 192 -20.04 4.98 7.60
CA TYR A 192 -19.94 6.43 7.66
C TYR A 192 -18.69 6.90 6.92
N VAL A 193 -18.87 7.80 5.98
CA VAL A 193 -17.77 8.38 5.18
C VAL A 193 -17.38 9.72 5.77
N VAL A 194 -16.17 9.80 6.32
CA VAL A 194 -15.65 11.00 6.95
C VAL A 194 -14.37 11.45 6.24
N ASP A 195 -14.28 12.73 5.93
CA ASP A 195 -13.09 13.34 5.35
C ASP A 195 -12.72 14.62 6.11
N LEU A 196 -11.56 15.22 5.82
CA LEU A 196 -11.00 16.34 6.59
C LEU A 196 -11.99 17.48 6.84
N ASN A 197 -12.90 17.74 5.90
CA ASN A 197 -13.89 18.81 5.98
C ASN A 197 -15.30 18.33 6.38
N ASP A 198 -15.47 17.06 6.75
CA ASP A 198 -16.76 16.44 7.01
C ASP A 198 -16.85 15.91 8.45
N ARG A 199 -16.27 16.64 9.39
CA ARG A 199 -16.26 16.23 10.81
C ARG A 199 -17.67 16.07 11.38
N ASP A 200 -18.62 16.84 10.88
CA ASP A 200 -20.06 16.77 11.18
C ASP A 200 -20.69 15.41 10.79
N LYS A 201 -20.05 14.67 9.90
CA LYS A 201 -20.50 13.32 9.50
C LYS A 201 -20.00 12.19 10.40
N TRP A 202 -19.27 12.52 11.47
CA TRP A 202 -18.93 11.51 12.46
C TRP A 202 -20.21 10.99 13.14
N PRO A 203 -20.39 9.66 13.27
CA PRO A 203 -21.61 9.12 13.88
C PRO A 203 -21.74 9.55 15.35
N GLU A 204 -22.92 10.05 15.70
CA GLU A 204 -23.24 10.44 17.08
C GLU A 204 -23.44 9.23 18.00
N GLU A 205 -23.61 8.05 17.42
CA GLU A 205 -23.82 6.80 18.14
C GLU A 205 -22.71 6.55 19.16
N LYS A 206 -23.14 6.26 20.41
CA LYS A 206 -22.24 5.91 21.52
C LYS A 206 -21.70 4.47 21.41
N ALA A 207 -22.19 3.70 20.47
CA ALA A 207 -21.75 2.33 20.24
C ALA A 207 -20.27 2.27 19.85
N ARG A 208 -19.60 1.17 20.25
CA ARG A 208 -18.27 0.81 19.79
C ARG A 208 -18.23 0.78 18.26
N LYS A 209 -17.19 1.31 17.65
CA LYS A 209 -17.05 1.39 16.20
C LYS A 209 -15.67 0.98 15.72
N ILE A 210 -15.56 0.66 14.43
CA ILE A 210 -14.27 0.47 13.74
C ILE A 210 -13.99 1.71 12.92
N ILE A 211 -12.85 2.34 13.15
CA ILE A 211 -12.38 3.49 12.39
C ILE A 211 -11.27 3.03 11.45
N ILE A 212 -11.53 3.08 10.14
CA ILE A 212 -10.55 2.72 9.11
C ILE A 212 -9.85 3.99 8.66
N ASN A 213 -8.55 4.10 8.93
CA ASN A 213 -7.75 5.22 8.46
C ASN A 213 -7.13 4.89 7.09
N LEU A 214 -7.72 5.45 6.03
CA LEU A 214 -7.24 5.42 4.64
C LEU A 214 -6.62 6.75 4.21
N ALA A 215 -6.62 7.74 5.10
CA ALA A 215 -5.99 9.03 4.91
C ALA A 215 -4.52 8.98 5.35
N ARG A 216 -3.87 10.12 5.51
CA ARG A 216 -2.52 10.17 6.08
C ARG A 216 -2.53 9.58 7.49
N TYR A 217 -1.41 8.96 7.90
CA TYR A 217 -1.28 8.31 9.21
C TYR A 217 -1.62 9.21 10.41
N ASP A 218 -1.39 10.51 10.29
CA ASP A 218 -1.64 11.53 11.31
C ASP A 218 -3.08 12.06 11.35
N THR A 219 -3.89 11.75 10.34
CA THR A 219 -5.27 12.26 10.22
C THR A 219 -6.15 11.87 11.42
N ILE A 220 -5.92 10.70 12.01
CA ILE A 220 -6.67 10.24 13.18
C ILE A 220 -6.57 11.20 14.37
N GLN A 221 -5.51 11.98 14.48
CA GLN A 221 -5.31 12.95 15.55
C GLN A 221 -6.40 14.04 15.58
N LEU A 222 -6.95 14.36 14.42
CA LEU A 222 -8.01 15.36 14.29
C LEU A 222 -9.35 14.90 14.90
N TYR A 223 -9.45 13.63 15.27
CA TYR A 223 -10.68 12.99 15.75
C TYR A 223 -10.55 12.39 17.15
N TYR A 224 -9.48 12.70 17.90
CA TYR A 224 -9.28 12.16 19.25
C TYR A 224 -10.43 12.42 20.21
N ASP A 225 -11.08 13.57 20.10
CA ASP A 225 -12.23 13.96 20.91
C ASP A 225 -13.53 13.22 20.53
N ALA A 226 -13.58 12.66 19.33
CA ALA A 226 -14.71 11.89 18.83
C ALA A 226 -14.57 10.38 19.11
N LEU A 227 -13.35 9.91 19.48
CA LEU A 227 -13.11 8.52 19.85
C LEU A 227 -13.68 8.17 21.21
N ARG A 228 -14.05 6.92 21.39
CA ARG A 228 -14.60 6.38 22.64
C ARG A 228 -13.79 5.18 23.11
N PRO A 229 -13.75 4.92 24.43
CA PRO A 229 -13.17 3.69 24.96
C PRO A 229 -13.78 2.45 24.28
N GLY A 230 -12.89 1.56 23.85
CA GLY A 230 -13.27 0.34 23.12
C GLY A 230 -13.41 0.52 21.61
N ASP A 231 -13.32 1.72 21.05
CA ASP A 231 -13.24 1.91 19.60
C ASP A 231 -11.98 1.23 19.05
N ILE A 232 -12.09 0.76 17.80
CA ILE A 232 -11.01 0.05 17.11
C ILE A 232 -10.49 0.90 15.97
N VAL A 233 -9.22 1.28 16.00
CA VAL A 233 -8.57 2.00 14.91
C VAL A 233 -7.80 1.01 14.04
N LEU A 234 -8.19 0.90 12.78
CA LEU A 234 -7.55 0.06 11.77
C LEU A 234 -6.83 0.95 10.76
N ASN A 235 -5.52 1.04 10.85
CA ASN A 235 -4.71 1.88 9.96
C ASN A 235 -4.28 1.10 8.72
N GLU A 236 -4.56 1.64 7.54
CA GLU A 236 -4.07 1.16 6.24
C GLU A 236 -2.95 2.05 5.68
N ALA A 237 -2.97 3.32 6.04
CA ALA A 237 -2.01 4.29 5.53
C ALA A 237 -0.57 4.00 5.99
N TYR A 238 0.38 4.23 5.08
CA TYR A 238 1.81 4.19 5.37
C TYR A 238 2.39 5.62 5.30
N PRO A 239 3.37 5.97 6.15
CA PRO A 239 3.96 5.18 7.23
C PRO A 239 2.98 4.83 8.36
N ILE A 240 3.34 3.84 9.19
CA ILE A 240 2.55 3.49 10.39
C ILE A 240 2.48 4.71 11.31
N PRO A 241 1.41 4.85 12.12
CA PRO A 241 1.31 5.93 13.10
C PRO A 241 2.52 5.99 14.02
N SER A 242 2.91 7.20 14.40
CA SER A 242 4.04 7.40 15.31
C SER A 242 3.76 6.80 16.70
N PRO A 243 4.80 6.50 17.50
CA PRO A 243 4.62 6.04 18.88
C PRO A 243 3.75 6.97 19.71
N GLU A 244 3.83 8.29 19.49
CA GLU A 244 3.02 9.29 20.19
C GLU A 244 1.54 9.13 19.85
N VAL A 245 1.20 8.92 18.58
CA VAL A 245 -0.18 8.67 18.13
C VAL A 245 -0.70 7.36 18.72
N ILE A 246 0.10 6.30 18.68
CA ILE A 246 -0.25 4.99 19.23
C ILE A 246 -0.50 5.11 20.76
N ASN A 247 0.38 5.77 21.49
CA ASN A 247 0.26 5.96 22.92
C ASN A 247 -0.99 6.80 23.27
N LYS A 248 -1.30 7.82 22.46
CA LYS A 248 -2.51 8.61 22.63
C LYS A 248 -3.77 7.78 22.42
N LEU A 249 -3.85 6.97 21.37
CA LEU A 249 -4.98 6.08 21.13
C LEU A 249 -5.17 5.08 22.29
N LYS A 250 -4.09 4.53 22.83
CA LYS A 250 -4.13 3.67 24.01
C LYS A 250 -4.64 4.42 25.25
N SER A 251 -4.19 5.65 25.48
CA SER A 251 -4.67 6.47 26.60
C SER A 251 -6.18 6.77 26.52
N LEU A 252 -6.76 6.69 25.33
CA LEU A 252 -8.18 6.76 25.06
C LEU A 252 -8.89 5.42 25.18
N ASN A 253 -8.17 4.34 25.56
CA ASN A 253 -8.65 2.97 25.59
C ASN A 253 -9.18 2.48 24.23
N CYS A 254 -8.52 2.88 23.14
CA CYS A 254 -8.79 2.39 21.79
C CYS A 254 -7.83 1.26 21.42
N ASP A 255 -8.34 0.20 20.80
CA ASP A 255 -7.52 -0.83 20.18
C ASP A 255 -6.95 -0.29 18.86
N CYS A 256 -5.66 -0.50 18.60
CA CYS A 256 -5.02 0.01 17.39
C CYS A 256 -4.39 -1.12 16.58
N PHE A 257 -4.78 -1.27 15.33
CA PHE A 257 -4.27 -2.26 14.39
C PHE A 257 -3.74 -1.61 13.12
N HIS A 258 -2.79 -2.27 12.48
CA HIS A 258 -2.27 -1.88 11.17
C HIS A 258 -2.45 -3.03 10.17
N ILE A 259 -2.87 -2.69 8.95
CA ILE A 259 -2.96 -3.65 7.85
C ILE A 259 -1.57 -3.80 7.24
N VAL A 260 -0.92 -4.92 7.52
CA VAL A 260 0.39 -5.26 6.94
C VAL A 260 0.28 -5.58 5.44
N GLY A 261 -0.92 -5.94 4.98
CA GLY A 261 -1.18 -6.34 3.60
C GLY A 261 -1.40 -7.85 3.46
N VAL A 262 -0.68 -8.51 2.58
CA VAL A 262 -0.83 -9.94 2.29
C VAL A 262 0.42 -10.70 2.68
N LYS A 263 0.28 -11.88 3.30
CA LYS A 263 1.42 -12.73 3.68
C LYS A 263 2.30 -13.00 2.47
N ALA A 264 3.55 -12.59 2.59
CA ALA A 264 4.54 -12.67 1.54
C ALA A 264 5.95 -12.56 2.11
N THR A 265 6.95 -12.77 1.28
CA THR A 265 8.35 -12.51 1.61
C THR A 265 8.94 -11.51 0.63
N ALA A 266 9.88 -10.70 1.08
CA ALA A 266 10.60 -9.76 0.23
C ALA A 266 12.12 -9.99 0.34
N PHE A 267 12.82 -9.76 -0.77
CA PHE A 267 14.27 -9.70 -0.80
C PHE A 267 14.73 -8.42 -1.53
N PRO A 268 15.43 -7.49 -0.87
CA PRO A 268 15.67 -7.45 0.59
C PRO A 268 14.36 -7.40 1.40
N ARG A 269 14.40 -7.77 2.69
CA ARG A 269 13.21 -7.71 3.56
C ARG A 269 12.57 -6.33 3.52
N PHE A 270 11.26 -6.28 3.60
CA PHE A 270 10.52 -5.02 3.63
C PHE A 270 10.85 -4.18 4.88
N ILE A 271 10.43 -2.93 4.86
CA ILE A 271 10.60 -1.98 5.96
C ILE A 271 9.71 -2.33 7.14
N GLN A 272 9.92 -1.64 8.25
CA GLN A 272 9.11 -1.77 9.46
C GLN A 272 7.62 -1.61 9.14
N GLY A 273 6.82 -2.49 9.71
CA GLY A 273 5.37 -2.58 9.46
C GLY A 273 4.97 -3.58 8.37
N TYR A 274 5.91 -3.98 7.49
CA TYR A 274 5.65 -4.92 6.39
C TYR A 274 6.61 -6.12 6.35
N GLU A 275 7.24 -6.47 7.47
CA GLU A 275 8.31 -7.48 7.52
C GLU A 275 7.86 -8.87 7.10
N GLU A 276 6.56 -9.18 7.29
CA GLU A 276 5.95 -10.48 7.00
C GLU A 276 4.98 -10.45 5.83
N GLY A 277 4.78 -9.27 5.22
CA GLY A 277 3.78 -9.09 4.17
C GLY A 277 4.21 -8.16 3.05
N ASN A 278 3.46 -8.22 1.98
CA ASN A 278 3.50 -7.24 0.91
C ASN A 278 2.44 -6.16 1.14
N PRO A 279 2.75 -4.88 0.89
CA PRO A 279 1.74 -3.83 0.91
C PRO A 279 0.54 -4.18 0.03
N CYS A 280 -0.65 -3.72 0.42
CA CYS A 280 -1.90 -4.00 -0.30
C CYS A 280 -1.78 -3.71 -1.81
N CYS A 281 -1.16 -2.58 -2.17
CA CYS A 281 -0.98 -2.14 -3.56
C CYS A 281 0.00 -2.99 -4.38
N SER A 282 0.87 -3.77 -3.75
CA SER A 282 1.79 -4.70 -4.44
C SER A 282 1.24 -6.12 -4.54
N ALA A 283 0.14 -6.42 -3.86
CA ALA A 283 -0.51 -7.70 -3.92
C ALA A 283 -1.13 -7.93 -5.30
N TRP A 284 -1.20 -9.18 -5.71
CA TRP A 284 -1.95 -9.56 -6.89
C TRP A 284 -3.22 -10.33 -6.49
N ASN A 285 -4.23 -10.28 -7.34
CA ASN A 285 -5.50 -10.91 -7.03
C ASN A 285 -5.36 -12.45 -6.98
N SER A 286 -5.41 -13.02 -5.77
CA SER A 286 -5.33 -14.44 -5.53
C SER A 286 -6.43 -14.87 -4.57
N ARG A 287 -7.15 -15.95 -4.92
CA ARG A 287 -8.13 -16.59 -4.02
C ARG A 287 -7.50 -17.14 -2.73
N LYS A 288 -6.18 -17.41 -2.75
CA LYS A 288 -5.41 -17.95 -1.61
C LYS A 288 -4.62 -16.88 -0.87
N LYS A 289 -4.98 -15.60 -1.00
CA LYS A 289 -4.30 -14.54 -0.24
C LYS A 289 -4.61 -14.70 1.25
N LYS A 290 -3.62 -14.47 2.09
CA LYS A 290 -3.77 -14.39 3.55
C LYS A 290 -3.48 -12.97 3.96
N VAL A 291 -4.52 -12.24 4.34
CA VAL A 291 -4.39 -10.87 4.87
C VAL A 291 -3.74 -10.93 6.25
N LEU A 292 -2.85 -10.00 6.51
CA LEU A 292 -2.16 -9.84 7.79
C LEU A 292 -2.51 -8.49 8.40
N ILE A 293 -2.84 -8.54 9.68
CA ILE A 293 -2.97 -7.35 10.53
C ILE A 293 -2.00 -7.49 11.70
N LYS A 294 -1.53 -6.36 12.22
CA LYS A 294 -0.64 -6.28 13.36
C LYS A 294 -1.24 -5.33 14.38
N GLU A 295 -1.33 -5.78 15.61
CA GLU A 295 -1.66 -4.89 16.72
C GLU A 295 -0.50 -3.94 16.96
N LEU A 296 -0.79 -2.65 17.11
CA LEU A 296 0.19 -1.63 17.39
C LEU A 296 0.25 -1.42 18.92
N THR A 297 1.29 -2.01 19.50
CA THR A 297 1.54 -1.96 20.95
C THR A 297 2.60 -0.92 21.30
#